data_0a88d4bc53dccea98599069287e16286
#
_entry.id   0a88d4bc53dccea98599069287e16286
#
_cell.length_a   1.000
_cell.length_b   1.000
_cell.length_c   1.000
_cell.angle_alpha   90.00
_cell.angle_beta   90.00
_cell.angle_gamma   90.00
#
_symmetry.space_group_name_H-M   'P 1'
#
loop_
_entity.id
_entity.type
_entity.pdbx_description
1 polymer ?
#
loop_
_entity_poly.entity_id
_entity_poly.type
_entity_poly.pdbx_seq_one_letter_code
_entity_poly.pdbx_strand_id
1 'polypeptide(L)'
;DARVLNLSKRNGKTNIYVWQNSYWTSFGNARKMRDLNSVVLPSEIKDTVVKDVQSFLSRKTWYTQRGIPYRRGYLFHGAPGSGKTSFIKALAGHLRHSICLMNLAERHITDASLLRAINNLPSQSIVVFEDVDAAFCGRDGSDDLLKPSVTFSGLLNALDGVASAEPCIIFMTTNHLERLDPALVR
;
A
#
# COMPACT_ATOMS: atom_id res chain seq x y z
N ASP A 1 -21.99 -3.90 14.95
CA ASP A 1 -22.05 -2.76 14.04
C ASP A 1 -20.99 -1.70 14.29
N ALA A 2 -19.81 -2.12 14.75
CA ALA A 2 -18.64 -1.26 14.87
C ALA A 2 -18.12 -0.74 13.49
N ARG A 3 -18.51 -1.37 12.38
CA ARG A 3 -18.13 -0.96 11.01
C ARG A 3 -18.79 0.37 10.59
N VAL A 4 -20.03 0.61 11.01
CA VAL A 4 -20.78 1.82 10.62
C VAL A 4 -20.35 3.05 11.45
N LEU A 5 -19.97 2.85 12.70
CA LEU A 5 -19.52 3.93 13.60
C LEU A 5 -18.18 4.58 13.19
N ASN A 6 -17.31 3.86 12.45
CA ASN A 6 -16.04 4.40 11.98
C ASN A 6 -16.15 5.31 10.75
N LEU A 7 -17.23 5.21 9.97
CA LEU A 7 -17.42 6.02 8.76
C LEU A 7 -17.91 7.44 9.09
N SER A 8 -18.66 7.61 10.17
CA SER A 8 -19.26 8.92 10.54
C SER A 8 -18.30 9.88 11.24
N LYS A 9 -17.13 9.43 11.73
CA LYS A 9 -16.17 10.25 12.49
C LYS A 9 -14.95 10.73 11.68
N ARG A 10 -14.94 10.62 10.35
CA ARG A 10 -13.80 11.06 9.50
C ARG A 10 -13.81 12.57 9.22
N ASN A 11 -14.05 13.41 10.25
CA ASN A 11 -13.98 14.88 10.11
C ASN A 11 -12.56 15.34 9.77
N GLY A 12 -12.17 15.32 8.47
CA GLY A 12 -10.91 15.89 8.00
C GLY A 12 -9.63 15.17 8.50
N LYS A 13 -9.73 13.90 8.90
CA LYS A 13 -8.59 13.11 9.42
C LYS A 13 -8.39 11.81 8.67
N THR A 14 -7.13 11.40 8.51
CA THR A 14 -6.70 10.10 7.95
C THR A 14 -6.20 9.21 9.07
N ASN A 15 -6.73 8.00 9.18
CA ASN A 15 -6.23 6.97 10.09
C ASN A 15 -5.04 6.27 9.46
N ILE A 16 -4.05 5.94 10.28
CA ILE A 16 -2.90 5.13 9.89
C ILE A 16 -2.97 3.84 10.71
N TYR A 17 -2.82 2.72 10.03
CA TYR A 17 -2.75 1.39 10.62
C TYR A 17 -1.39 0.78 10.33
N VAL A 18 -0.90 -0.02 11.26
CA VAL A 18 0.29 -0.86 11.10
C VAL A 18 -0.06 -2.31 11.39
N TRP A 19 0.64 -3.23 10.74
CA TRP A 19 0.42 -4.66 10.95
C TRP A 19 1.19 -5.14 12.16
N GLN A 20 0.48 -5.57 13.20
CA GLN A 20 1.07 -6.10 14.44
C GLN A 20 0.20 -7.24 14.98
N ASN A 21 0.84 -8.28 15.53
CA ASN A 21 0.15 -9.42 16.16
C ASN A 21 -0.94 -10.05 15.27
N SER A 22 -0.71 -10.11 13.95
CA SER A 22 -1.63 -10.69 12.95
C SER A 22 -2.93 -9.89 12.70
N TYR A 23 -2.96 -8.59 13.03
CA TYR A 23 -4.07 -7.69 12.70
C TYR A 23 -3.61 -6.24 12.49
N TRP A 24 -4.47 -5.44 11.85
CA TRP A 24 -4.22 -4.01 11.65
C TRP A 24 -4.57 -3.22 12.90
N THR A 25 -3.58 -2.60 13.52
CA THR A 25 -3.74 -1.74 14.69
C THR A 25 -3.61 -0.27 14.31
N SER A 26 -4.38 0.60 14.97
CA SER A 26 -4.25 2.05 14.77
C SER A 26 -2.90 2.54 15.26
N PHE A 27 -2.18 3.26 14.42
CA PHE A 27 -0.89 3.86 14.74
C PHE A 27 -1.06 5.31 15.19
N GLY A 28 -1.20 5.48 16.48
CA GLY A 28 -1.40 6.79 17.09
C GLY A 28 -2.77 7.42 16.78
N ASN A 29 -2.84 8.73 16.92
CA ASN A 29 -4.06 9.48 16.65
C ASN A 29 -4.25 9.75 15.15
N ALA A 30 -5.51 9.80 14.70
CA ALA A 30 -5.85 10.18 13.33
C ALA A 30 -5.24 11.54 12.99
N ARG A 31 -4.49 11.61 11.89
CA ARG A 31 -3.79 12.82 11.47
C ARG A 31 -4.67 13.70 10.59
N LYS A 32 -4.49 15.02 10.67
CA LYS A 32 -5.14 15.96 9.75
C LYS A 32 -4.84 15.56 8.30
N MET A 33 -5.84 15.54 7.45
CA MET A 33 -5.66 15.29 6.02
C MET A 33 -4.69 16.30 5.43
N ARG A 34 -3.70 15.83 4.69
CA ARG A 34 -2.81 16.69 3.93
C ARG A 34 -3.48 17.04 2.61
N ASP A 35 -3.48 18.31 2.27
CA ASP A 35 -3.98 18.76 0.97
C ASP A 35 -3.08 18.20 -0.15
N LEU A 36 -3.71 17.62 -1.15
CA LEU A 36 -3.02 17.08 -2.33
C LEU A 36 -2.24 18.18 -3.07
N ASN A 37 -2.73 19.42 -3.06
CA ASN A 37 -2.06 20.57 -3.67
C ASN A 37 -0.82 21.02 -2.89
N SER A 38 -0.67 20.61 -1.63
CA SER A 38 0.54 20.89 -0.84
C SER A 38 1.75 20.06 -1.26
N VAL A 39 1.55 19.05 -2.11
CA VAL A 39 2.65 18.22 -2.63
C VAL A 39 3.07 18.75 -4.00
N VAL A 40 4.31 19.20 -4.06
CA VAL A 40 4.92 19.72 -5.31
C VAL A 40 5.46 18.52 -6.09
N LEU A 41 4.78 18.15 -7.15
CA LEU A 41 5.16 17.15 -8.14
C LEU A 41 4.81 17.68 -9.53
N PRO A 42 5.43 17.17 -10.60
CA PRO A 42 4.96 17.45 -11.95
C PRO A 42 3.45 17.16 -12.05
N SER A 43 2.69 18.15 -12.55
CA SER A 43 1.22 18.07 -12.60
C SER A 43 0.73 16.83 -13.35
N GLU A 44 1.43 16.46 -14.42
CA GLU A 44 1.13 15.28 -15.24
C GLU A 44 1.13 13.99 -14.44
N ILE A 45 2.14 13.78 -13.56
CA ILE A 45 2.24 12.58 -12.73
C ILE A 45 1.11 12.57 -11.69
N LYS A 46 0.92 13.71 -10.99
CA LYS A 46 -0.11 13.84 -9.97
C LYS A 46 -1.50 13.56 -10.55
N ASP A 47 -1.86 14.24 -11.63
CA ASP A 47 -3.18 14.14 -12.24
C ASP A 47 -3.43 12.74 -12.83
N THR A 48 -2.40 12.13 -13.43
CA THR A 48 -2.50 10.77 -13.99
C THR A 48 -2.81 9.77 -12.89
N VAL A 49 -2.08 9.78 -11.78
CA VAL A 49 -2.31 8.82 -10.68
C VAL A 49 -3.67 9.05 -10.03
N VAL A 50 -4.05 10.31 -9.78
CA VAL A 50 -5.37 10.63 -9.18
C VAL A 50 -6.51 10.14 -10.07
N LYS A 51 -6.47 10.44 -11.37
CA LYS A 51 -7.48 10.01 -12.35
C LYS A 51 -7.55 8.50 -12.47
N ASP A 52 -6.39 7.82 -12.51
CA ASP A 52 -6.36 6.36 -12.62
C ASP A 52 -6.96 5.68 -11.37
N VAL A 53 -6.60 6.14 -10.17
CA VAL A 53 -7.18 5.61 -8.91
C VAL A 53 -8.69 5.85 -8.85
N GLN A 54 -9.16 7.04 -9.22
CA GLN A 54 -10.60 7.36 -9.24
C GLN A 54 -11.34 6.50 -10.26
N SER A 55 -10.78 6.34 -11.46
CA SER A 55 -11.31 5.46 -12.50
C SER A 55 -11.36 4.01 -12.04
N PHE A 56 -10.31 3.52 -11.37
CA PHE A 56 -10.29 2.19 -10.78
C PHE A 56 -11.43 2.02 -9.76
N LEU A 57 -11.54 2.94 -8.79
CA LEU A 57 -12.57 2.87 -7.75
C LEU A 57 -14.01 2.89 -8.31
N SER A 58 -14.23 3.55 -9.43
CA SER A 58 -15.56 3.61 -10.08
C SER A 58 -15.95 2.32 -10.83
N ARG A 59 -14.99 1.41 -11.09
CA ARG A 59 -15.20 0.23 -11.93
C ARG A 59 -15.48 -1.08 -11.17
N LYS A 60 -15.94 -1.02 -9.92
CA LYS A 60 -16.19 -2.21 -9.08
C LYS A 60 -17.02 -3.27 -9.81
N THR A 61 -18.15 -2.89 -10.41
CA THR A 61 -19.04 -3.79 -11.14
C THR A 61 -18.34 -4.49 -12.31
N TRP A 62 -17.49 -3.77 -13.03
CA TRP A 62 -16.73 -4.30 -14.15
C TRP A 62 -15.78 -5.43 -13.73
N TYR A 63 -15.05 -5.26 -12.61
CA TYR A 63 -14.16 -6.28 -12.06
C TYR A 63 -14.94 -7.49 -11.55
N THR A 64 -16.01 -7.26 -10.77
CA THR A 64 -16.82 -8.32 -10.19
C THR A 64 -17.49 -9.19 -11.26
N GLN A 65 -18.06 -8.59 -12.31
CA GLN A 65 -18.73 -9.33 -13.39
C GLN A 65 -17.78 -10.22 -14.19
N ARG A 66 -16.49 -9.89 -14.21
CA ARG A 66 -15.46 -10.65 -14.97
C ARG A 66 -14.66 -11.62 -14.11
N GLY A 67 -14.93 -11.66 -12.80
CA GLY A 67 -14.15 -12.49 -11.88
C GLY A 67 -12.67 -12.11 -11.80
N ILE A 68 -12.34 -10.85 -12.16
CA ILE A 68 -10.97 -10.33 -12.14
C ILE A 68 -10.70 -9.76 -10.75
N PRO A 69 -9.51 -10.03 -10.15
CA PRO A 69 -9.15 -9.45 -8.86
C PRO A 69 -9.25 -7.92 -8.88
N TYR A 70 -10.04 -7.35 -7.96
CA TYR A 70 -10.28 -5.91 -7.89
C TYR A 70 -9.16 -5.23 -7.13
N ARG A 71 -8.01 -5.12 -7.79
CA ARG A 71 -6.79 -4.53 -7.22
C ARG A 71 -6.04 -3.67 -8.22
N ARG A 72 -5.29 -2.69 -7.70
CA ARG A 72 -4.45 -1.79 -8.47
C ARG A 72 -3.16 -1.51 -7.70
N GLY A 73 -2.01 -1.78 -8.33
CA GLY A 73 -0.69 -1.54 -7.78
C GLY A 73 -0.02 -0.34 -8.44
N TYR A 74 0.74 0.43 -7.64
CA TYR A 74 1.58 1.54 -8.09
C TYR A 74 2.96 1.40 -7.46
N LEU A 75 4.01 1.49 -8.27
CA LEU A 75 5.38 1.54 -7.79
C LEU A 75 5.92 2.97 -7.96
N PHE A 76 6.26 3.61 -6.84
CA PHE A 76 6.86 4.93 -6.81
C PHE A 76 8.35 4.80 -6.57
N HIS A 77 9.15 5.25 -7.53
CA HIS A 77 10.60 5.25 -7.42
C HIS A 77 11.18 6.66 -7.50
N GLY A 78 12.37 6.85 -6.96
CA GLY A 78 13.10 8.12 -7.01
C GLY A 78 13.94 8.35 -5.76
N ALA A 79 14.75 9.41 -5.77
CA ALA A 79 15.68 9.74 -4.70
C ALA A 79 14.99 9.83 -3.31
N PRO A 80 15.70 9.54 -2.22
CA PRO A 80 15.22 9.81 -0.87
C PRO A 80 14.76 11.27 -0.73
N GLY A 81 13.66 11.50 -0.03
CA GLY A 81 13.12 12.85 0.16
C GLY A 81 12.35 13.43 -1.03
N SER A 82 12.22 12.74 -2.16
CA SER A 82 11.49 13.21 -3.35
C SER A 82 9.95 13.34 -3.16
N GLY A 83 9.42 13.01 -2.00
CA GLY A 83 8.01 13.21 -1.68
C GLY A 83 7.08 12.02 -1.94
N LYS A 84 7.61 10.82 -2.28
CA LYS A 84 6.83 9.60 -2.56
C LYS A 84 5.77 9.31 -1.49
N THR A 85 6.18 9.06 -0.26
CA THR A 85 5.26 8.81 0.86
C THR A 85 4.36 10.01 1.17
N SER A 86 4.85 11.23 0.96
CA SER A 86 4.08 12.47 1.15
C SER A 86 2.90 12.56 0.19
N PHE A 87 3.10 12.18 -1.06
CA PHE A 87 2.05 12.13 -2.07
C PHE A 87 1.01 11.06 -1.74
N ILE A 88 1.45 9.85 -1.38
CA ILE A 88 0.54 8.76 -1.00
C ILE A 88 -0.35 9.18 0.17
N LYS A 89 0.22 9.85 1.19
CA LYS A 89 -0.55 10.37 2.35
C LYS A 89 -1.56 11.43 1.95
N ALA A 90 -1.20 12.34 1.04
CA ALA A 90 -2.10 13.37 0.54
C ALA A 90 -3.22 12.76 -0.33
N LEU A 91 -2.89 11.79 -1.18
CA LEU A 91 -3.85 11.06 -2.01
C LEU A 91 -4.85 10.29 -1.15
N ALA A 92 -4.39 9.58 -0.11
CA ALA A 92 -5.26 8.87 0.83
C ALA A 92 -6.24 9.84 1.51
N GLY A 93 -5.78 11.02 1.91
CA GLY A 93 -6.63 12.09 2.45
C GLY A 93 -7.67 12.55 1.42
N HIS A 94 -7.25 12.85 0.20
CA HIS A 94 -8.13 13.27 -0.91
C HIS A 94 -9.22 12.23 -1.20
N LEU A 95 -8.88 10.95 -1.20
CA LEU A 95 -9.81 9.85 -1.40
C LEU A 95 -10.62 9.47 -0.14
N ARG A 96 -10.35 10.10 0.99
CA ARG A 96 -10.93 9.75 2.30
C ARG A 96 -10.67 8.28 2.69
N HIS A 97 -9.51 7.77 2.34
CA HIS A 97 -9.06 6.43 2.68
C HIS A 97 -8.10 6.47 3.87
N SER A 98 -8.10 5.38 4.65
CA SER A 98 -7.09 5.12 5.66
C SER A 98 -5.81 4.61 5.00
N ILE A 99 -4.70 4.64 5.73
CA ILE A 99 -3.41 4.13 5.26
C ILE A 99 -3.04 2.91 6.11
N CYS A 100 -2.71 1.81 5.46
CA CYS A 100 -2.19 0.60 6.06
C CYS A 100 -0.70 0.49 5.70
N LEU A 101 0.17 0.85 6.65
CA LEU A 101 1.63 0.80 6.47
C LEU A 101 2.18 -0.57 6.84
N MET A 102 3.05 -1.11 6.01
CA MET A 102 3.79 -2.33 6.28
C MET A 102 5.21 -2.21 5.75
N ASN A 103 6.18 -2.54 6.59
CA ASN A 103 7.58 -2.63 6.22
C ASN A 103 7.94 -4.10 5.99
N LEU A 104 8.18 -4.48 4.73
CA LEU A 104 8.48 -5.86 4.35
C LEU A 104 9.85 -6.36 4.85
N ALA A 105 10.74 -5.44 5.24
CA ALA A 105 12.04 -5.80 5.81
C ALA A 105 11.97 -6.24 7.29
N GLU A 106 10.82 -6.11 7.94
CA GLU A 106 10.65 -6.53 9.32
C GLU A 106 10.56 -8.05 9.43
N ARG A 107 11.36 -8.64 10.30
CA ARG A 107 11.50 -10.11 10.44
C ARG A 107 10.23 -10.86 10.81
N HIS A 108 9.32 -10.20 11.52
CA HIS A 108 8.05 -10.82 11.92
C HIS A 108 7.02 -10.87 10.79
N ILE A 109 7.31 -10.19 9.66
CA ILE A 109 6.48 -10.23 8.46
C ILE A 109 6.93 -11.42 7.61
N THR A 110 6.08 -12.42 7.50
CA THR A 110 6.28 -13.61 6.67
C THR A 110 5.32 -13.58 5.48
N ASP A 111 5.53 -14.42 4.47
CA ASP A 111 4.63 -14.54 3.31
C ASP A 111 3.18 -14.83 3.76
N ALA A 112 3.00 -15.69 4.76
CA ALA A 112 1.68 -16.02 5.31
C ALA A 112 1.05 -14.82 6.03
N SER A 113 1.84 -14.02 6.77
CA SER A 113 1.35 -12.82 7.45
C SER A 113 1.00 -11.71 6.45
N LEU A 114 1.78 -11.58 5.38
CA LEU A 114 1.52 -10.63 4.29
C LEU A 114 0.19 -10.94 3.60
N LEU A 115 -0.03 -12.20 3.24
CA LEU A 115 -1.28 -12.64 2.63
C LEU A 115 -2.48 -12.39 3.56
N ARG A 116 -2.34 -12.68 4.86
CA ARG A 116 -3.38 -12.38 5.86
C ARG A 116 -3.65 -10.88 5.98
N ALA A 117 -2.61 -10.07 5.97
CA ALA A 117 -2.73 -8.61 6.06
C ALA A 117 -3.52 -8.05 4.89
N ILE A 118 -3.22 -8.47 3.66
CA ILE A 118 -3.93 -8.02 2.45
C ILE A 118 -5.40 -8.48 2.47
N ASN A 119 -5.67 -9.72 2.92
CA ASN A 119 -7.04 -10.25 2.98
C ASN A 119 -7.89 -9.62 4.10
N ASN A 120 -7.27 -9.05 5.13
CA ASN A 120 -7.95 -8.43 6.27
C ASN A 120 -7.85 -6.90 6.29
N LEU A 121 -7.72 -6.27 5.13
CA LEU A 121 -7.64 -4.82 5.04
C LEU A 121 -8.88 -4.14 5.61
N PRO A 122 -8.72 -3.08 6.40
CA PRO A 122 -9.83 -2.20 6.76
C PRO A 122 -10.49 -1.64 5.49
N SER A 123 -11.81 -1.54 5.50
CA SER A 123 -12.54 -0.95 4.37
C SER A 123 -12.06 0.48 4.06
N GLN A 124 -12.05 0.85 2.79
CA GLN A 124 -11.58 2.16 2.33
C GLN A 124 -10.16 2.47 2.85
N SER A 125 -9.22 1.57 2.61
CA SER A 125 -7.82 1.76 2.94
C SER A 125 -6.92 1.60 1.72
N ILE A 126 -5.75 2.21 1.80
CA ILE A 126 -4.64 2.09 0.87
C ILE A 126 -3.51 1.36 1.59
N VAL A 127 -2.99 0.31 0.99
CA VAL A 127 -1.80 -0.38 1.50
C VAL A 127 -0.56 0.33 1.00
N VAL A 128 0.41 0.51 1.87
CA VAL A 128 1.70 1.10 1.53
C VAL A 128 2.82 0.20 2.01
N PHE A 129 3.60 -0.32 1.08
CA PHE A 129 4.87 -0.99 1.34
C PHE A 129 5.99 0.03 1.14
N GLU A 130 6.61 0.47 2.24
CA GLU A 130 7.70 1.45 2.17
C GLU A 130 9.04 0.72 1.95
N ASP A 131 9.91 1.33 1.10
CA ASP A 131 11.28 0.90 0.82
C ASP A 131 11.39 -0.60 0.50
N VAL A 132 10.62 -1.05 -0.50
CA VAL A 132 10.55 -2.48 -0.87
C VAL A 132 11.91 -3.05 -1.30
N ASP A 133 12.82 -2.21 -1.80
CA ASP A 133 14.20 -2.58 -2.10
C ASP A 133 14.94 -3.08 -0.85
N ALA A 134 14.67 -2.57 0.33
CA ALA A 134 15.30 -3.02 1.57
C ALA A 134 14.95 -4.48 1.92
N ALA A 135 13.78 -4.95 1.48
CA ALA A 135 13.36 -6.34 1.71
C ALA A 135 13.97 -7.32 0.70
N PHE A 136 14.25 -6.88 -0.54
CA PHE A 136 14.62 -7.78 -1.66
C PHE A 136 16.02 -7.54 -2.21
N CYS A 137 16.74 -6.49 -1.79
CA CYS A 137 18.12 -6.29 -2.18
C CYS A 137 19.01 -7.32 -1.48
N GLY A 138 19.62 -8.19 -2.29
CA GLY A 138 20.49 -9.26 -1.83
C GLY A 138 21.56 -8.73 -0.88
N ARG A 139 21.52 -9.21 0.33
CA ARG A 139 22.68 -9.21 1.18
C ARG A 139 23.43 -10.47 0.82
N ASP A 140 24.42 -10.35 -0.07
CA ASP A 140 25.39 -11.40 -0.39
C ASP A 140 26.29 -11.70 0.83
N GLY A 141 25.71 -11.78 2.01
CA GLY A 141 26.38 -12.04 3.28
C GLY A 141 25.84 -13.26 3.98
N SER A 142 26.74 -14.07 4.43
CA SER A 142 26.65 -15.39 5.03
C SER A 142 25.81 -15.55 6.30
N ASP A 143 24.97 -14.59 6.67
CA ASP A 143 24.20 -14.65 7.90
C ASP A 143 22.71 -14.82 7.59
N ASP A 144 22.25 -16.06 7.59
CA ASP A 144 20.84 -16.46 7.41
C ASP A 144 19.90 -15.80 8.44
N LEU A 145 20.45 -15.40 9.58
CA LEU A 145 19.72 -14.71 10.66
C LEU A 145 19.29 -13.27 10.31
N LEU A 146 19.82 -12.71 9.22
CA LEU A 146 19.55 -11.33 8.81
C LEU A 146 18.61 -11.21 7.59
N LYS A 147 18.16 -12.33 7.03
CA LYS A 147 17.26 -12.30 5.85
C LYS A 147 15.85 -11.88 6.23
N PRO A 148 15.18 -11.05 5.43
CA PRO A 148 13.74 -10.82 5.55
C PRO A 148 12.98 -12.14 5.41
N SER A 149 11.87 -12.27 6.16
CA SER A 149 11.02 -13.46 6.12
C SER A 149 9.99 -13.44 5.00
N VAL A 150 9.91 -12.34 4.24
CA VAL A 150 9.08 -12.19 3.04
C VAL A 150 9.92 -12.54 1.83
N THR A 151 9.41 -13.49 1.03
CA THR A 151 10.02 -13.82 -0.26
C THR A 151 9.41 -12.96 -1.38
N PHE A 152 10.17 -12.82 -2.47
CA PHE A 152 9.65 -12.13 -3.65
C PHE A 152 8.42 -12.84 -4.23
N SER A 153 8.46 -14.18 -4.30
CA SER A 153 7.31 -14.99 -4.70
C SER A 153 6.11 -14.81 -3.76
N GLY A 154 6.36 -14.71 -2.45
CA GLY A 154 5.32 -14.43 -1.46
C GLY A 154 4.64 -13.09 -1.68
N LEU A 155 5.43 -12.05 -2.01
CA LEU A 155 4.87 -10.74 -2.37
C LEU A 155 4.01 -10.83 -3.64
N LEU A 156 4.51 -11.44 -4.72
CA LEU A 156 3.75 -11.60 -5.97
C LEU A 156 2.46 -12.40 -5.72
N ASN A 157 2.53 -13.51 -4.98
CA ASN A 157 1.36 -14.31 -4.64
C ASN A 157 0.35 -13.53 -3.78
N ALA A 158 0.81 -12.67 -2.89
CA ALA A 158 -0.06 -11.82 -2.09
C ALA A 158 -0.70 -10.72 -2.95
N LEU A 159 0.06 -10.19 -3.94
CA LEU A 159 -0.46 -9.24 -4.92
C LEU A 159 -1.43 -9.91 -5.91
N ASP A 160 -1.20 -11.15 -6.31
CA ASP A 160 -2.05 -11.91 -7.25
C ASP A 160 -3.13 -12.75 -6.58
N GLY A 161 -3.07 -12.93 -5.27
CA GLY A 161 -3.93 -13.80 -4.46
C GLY A 161 -5.43 -13.51 -4.56
N VAL A 162 -6.20 -14.16 -3.74
CA VAL A 162 -7.67 -14.30 -3.82
C VAL A 162 -8.41 -13.02 -4.19
N ALA A 163 -9.33 -13.12 -5.14
CA ALA A 163 -10.25 -12.05 -5.55
C ALA A 163 -11.04 -11.52 -4.34
N SER A 164 -10.74 -10.30 -3.89
CA SER A 164 -11.53 -9.64 -2.86
C SER A 164 -12.67 -8.85 -3.51
N ALA A 165 -13.84 -8.84 -2.85
CA ALA A 165 -14.97 -8.02 -3.28
C ALA A 165 -14.75 -6.52 -3.04
N GLU A 166 -13.75 -6.17 -2.24
CA GLU A 166 -13.38 -4.80 -1.91
C GLU A 166 -12.15 -4.36 -2.73
N PRO A 167 -12.08 -3.07 -3.12
CA PRO A 167 -10.94 -2.55 -3.86
C PRO A 167 -9.66 -2.61 -3.02
N CYS A 168 -8.62 -3.20 -3.56
CA CYS A 168 -7.30 -3.21 -2.96
C CYS A 168 -6.38 -2.29 -3.75
N ILE A 169 -6.02 -1.14 -3.17
CA ILE A 169 -5.07 -0.19 -3.74
C ILE A 169 -3.75 -0.34 -3.00
N ILE A 170 -2.69 -0.63 -3.73
CA ILE A 170 -1.36 -0.89 -3.16
C ILE A 170 -0.37 0.11 -3.74
N PHE A 171 0.32 0.81 -2.87
CA PHE A 171 1.48 1.62 -3.23
C PHE A 171 2.74 0.98 -2.70
N MET A 172 3.73 0.90 -3.54
CA MET A 172 5.09 0.49 -3.17
C MET A 172 6.04 1.66 -3.39
N THR A 173 6.98 1.87 -2.48
CA THR A 173 8.03 2.88 -2.65
C THR A 173 9.40 2.22 -2.70
N THR A 174 10.29 2.75 -3.54
CA THR A 174 11.69 2.35 -3.59
C THR A 174 12.58 3.56 -3.89
N ASN A 175 13.80 3.52 -3.39
CA ASN A 175 14.85 4.46 -3.76
C ASN A 175 15.75 3.89 -4.87
N HIS A 176 15.66 2.58 -5.13
CA HIS A 176 16.55 1.80 -5.99
C HIS A 176 15.77 0.89 -6.94
N LEU A 177 15.16 1.48 -7.97
CA LEU A 177 14.36 0.73 -8.96
C LEU A 177 15.19 -0.38 -9.64
N GLU A 178 16.46 -0.09 -9.89
CA GLU A 178 17.43 -1.00 -10.53
C GLU A 178 17.72 -2.27 -9.72
N ARG A 179 17.34 -2.27 -8.44
CA ARG A 179 17.53 -3.42 -7.54
C ARG A 179 16.31 -4.31 -7.42
N LEU A 180 15.19 -3.89 -7.96
CA LEU A 180 13.95 -4.67 -7.92
C LEU A 180 13.87 -5.65 -9.09
N ASP A 181 13.26 -6.80 -8.84
CA ASP A 181 12.96 -7.75 -9.90
C ASP A 181 11.99 -7.13 -10.91
N PRO A 182 12.27 -7.25 -12.22
CA PRO A 182 11.41 -6.73 -13.28
C PRO A 182 9.94 -7.20 -13.20
N ALA A 183 9.66 -8.32 -12.55
CA ALA A 183 8.31 -8.82 -12.37
C ALA A 183 7.40 -7.90 -11.52
N LEU A 184 7.98 -7.02 -10.69
CA LEU A 184 7.21 -5.99 -9.96
C LEU A 184 6.79 -4.81 -10.83
N VAL A 185 7.40 -4.64 -11.99
CA VAL A 185 7.25 -3.46 -12.86
C VAL A 185 6.34 -3.77 -14.06
N ARG A 186 5.84 -4.99 -14.16
CA ARG A 186 4.94 -5.46 -15.24
C ARG A 186 3.49 -5.11 -15.04
#